data_b75409a6336a503b5f8be85a84bbd812
#
_entry.id   b75409a6336a503b5f8be85a84bbd812
#
_cell.length_a   1.000
_cell.length_b   1.000
_cell.length_c   1.000
_cell.angle_alpha   90.00
_cell.angle_beta   90.00
_cell.angle_gamma   90.00
#
_symmetry.space_group_name_H-M   'P 1'
#
loop_
_entity.id
_entity.type
_entity.pdbx_description
1 polymer ?
#
loop_
_entity_poly.entity_id
_entity_poly.type
_entity_poly.pdbx_seq_one_letter_code
_entity_poly.pdbx_strand_id
1 'polypeptide(L)'
;MMRNVISGLIISFLLLTNANSADLKVAGNFTKNVKHVAIEKAYFESISANYNPMDVIGIKAPDALRLLKAGTFDVMSVQIGMASRDEPLFEGIDLIGVSTDMAKLKKAVEAYRAVFDQRLQEKFNAKVMTLWPFGPQMFYCNAKIKGVADLKGLKIRSFTPSMSAMLEYFGATPVTLGFSDVYPALQKGVVSCGVTSPTSSNTG
;
A
#
# COMPACT_ATOMS: atom_id res chain seq x y z
N MET A 1 -50.60 -8.16 57.36
CA MET A 1 -49.48 -8.85 56.69
C MET A 1 -49.14 -8.07 55.37
N MET A 2 -48.23 -7.12 55.46
CA MET A 2 -47.81 -6.30 54.32
C MET A 2 -46.47 -6.87 53.82
N ARG A 3 -46.43 -7.33 52.57
CA ARG A 3 -45.19 -7.75 51.89
C ARG A 3 -44.64 -6.60 51.09
N ASN A 4 -43.53 -6.04 51.56
CA ASN A 4 -42.74 -5.06 50.79
C ASN A 4 -42.05 -5.72 49.58
N VAL A 5 -42.39 -5.25 48.40
CA VAL A 5 -41.68 -5.57 47.15
C VAL A 5 -40.64 -4.48 46.96
N ILE A 6 -39.38 -4.81 47.15
CA ILE A 6 -38.24 -3.93 46.82
C ILE A 6 -37.92 -4.14 45.33
N SER A 7 -38.32 -3.16 44.51
CA SER A 7 -37.90 -3.08 43.10
C SER A 7 -36.45 -2.61 43.05
N GLY A 8 -35.53 -3.57 42.73
CA GLY A 8 -34.14 -3.24 42.46
C GLY A 8 -34.01 -2.60 41.08
N LEU A 9 -33.65 -1.33 41.04
CA LEU A 9 -33.28 -0.61 39.81
C LEU A 9 -31.86 -1.02 39.41
N ILE A 10 -31.74 -1.89 38.39
CA ILE A 10 -30.45 -2.21 37.79
C ILE A 10 -30.09 -1.06 36.85
N ILE A 11 -29.22 -0.17 37.32
CA ILE A 11 -28.61 0.87 36.47
C ILE A 11 -27.51 0.17 35.68
N SER A 12 -27.82 -0.19 34.43
CA SER A 12 -26.79 -0.61 33.45
C SER A 12 -25.92 0.58 33.09
N PHE A 13 -24.73 0.64 33.67
CA PHE A 13 -23.71 1.60 33.30
C PHE A 13 -23.15 1.14 31.94
N LEU A 14 -23.66 1.69 30.82
CA LEU A 14 -23.03 1.61 29.51
C LEU A 14 -21.71 2.38 29.59
N LEU A 15 -20.62 1.65 29.78
CA LEU A 15 -19.28 2.17 29.56
C LEU A 15 -19.16 2.45 28.04
N LEU A 16 -19.49 3.67 27.67
CA LEU A 16 -19.05 4.23 26.37
C LEU A 16 -17.51 4.31 26.42
N THR A 17 -16.84 3.28 25.96
CA THR A 17 -15.42 3.38 25.67
C THR A 17 -15.29 4.36 24.50
N ASN A 18 -14.99 5.61 24.80
CA ASN A 18 -14.51 6.56 23.82
C ASN A 18 -13.19 5.96 23.26
N ALA A 19 -13.25 5.35 22.10
CA ALA A 19 -12.05 5.00 21.37
C ALA A 19 -11.33 6.32 21.07
N ASN A 20 -10.25 6.58 21.79
CA ASN A 20 -9.50 7.82 21.67
C ASN A 20 -8.66 7.69 20.39
N SER A 21 -8.96 8.47 19.35
CA SER A 21 -8.22 8.46 18.09
C SER A 21 -6.74 8.81 18.27
N ALA A 22 -6.37 9.44 19.38
CA ALA A 22 -4.99 9.72 19.77
C ALA A 22 -4.13 8.45 19.98
N ASP A 23 -4.76 7.29 20.21
CA ASP A 23 -4.06 6.02 20.43
C ASP A 23 -3.84 5.23 19.13
N LEU A 24 -4.44 5.65 17.99
CA LEU A 24 -4.27 4.96 16.71
C LEU A 24 -2.84 5.08 16.19
N LYS A 25 -2.19 3.93 16.00
CA LYS A 25 -0.86 3.82 15.41
C LYS A 25 -1.00 3.66 13.90
N VAL A 26 -0.54 4.66 13.15
CA VAL A 26 -0.68 4.71 11.69
C VAL A 26 0.68 4.71 11.02
N ALA A 27 0.88 3.84 10.02
CA ALA A 27 2.08 3.85 9.20
C ALA A 27 1.75 4.14 7.73
N GLY A 28 2.41 5.16 7.16
CA GLY A 28 2.31 5.53 5.75
C GLY A 28 3.34 4.78 4.89
N ASN A 29 2.95 4.34 3.71
CA ASN A 29 3.78 3.46 2.85
C ASN A 29 4.96 4.15 2.16
N PHE A 30 4.99 5.49 2.10
CA PHE A 30 5.98 6.22 1.30
C PHE A 30 6.96 7.00 2.17
N THR A 31 8.03 7.48 1.54
CA THR A 31 9.02 8.33 2.20
C THR A 31 8.42 9.70 2.53
N LYS A 32 8.89 10.30 3.61
CA LYS A 32 8.40 11.59 4.13
C LYS A 32 8.35 12.74 3.11
N ASN A 33 9.13 12.64 2.04
CA ASN A 33 9.23 13.72 1.03
C ASN A 33 8.17 13.60 -0.07
N VAL A 34 7.41 12.51 -0.14
CA VAL A 34 6.40 12.28 -1.17
C VAL A 34 5.14 13.07 -0.87
N LYS A 35 4.63 13.83 -1.86
CA LYS A 35 3.51 14.76 -1.68
C LYS A 35 2.27 14.16 -1.04
N HIS A 36 1.89 12.93 -1.41
CA HIS A 36 0.71 12.28 -0.81
C HIS A 36 0.92 11.86 0.65
N VAL A 37 2.16 11.67 1.11
CA VAL A 37 2.46 11.46 2.53
C VAL A 37 2.08 12.68 3.36
N ALA A 38 2.28 13.89 2.83
CA ALA A 38 1.85 15.10 3.51
C ALA A 38 0.32 15.17 3.65
N ILE A 39 -0.42 14.68 2.65
CA ILE A 39 -1.89 14.61 2.67
C ILE A 39 -2.36 13.57 3.70
N GLU A 40 -1.79 12.36 3.69
CA GLU A 40 -2.09 11.34 4.69
C GLU A 40 -1.80 11.84 6.11
N LYS A 41 -0.63 12.43 6.30
CA LYS A 41 -0.21 12.98 7.59
C LYS A 41 -1.21 14.01 8.10
N ALA A 42 -1.56 15.00 7.27
CA ALA A 42 -2.52 16.04 7.65
C ALA A 42 -3.88 15.47 8.03
N TYR A 43 -4.36 14.45 7.31
CA TYR A 43 -5.62 13.77 7.64
C TYR A 43 -5.54 13.07 9.01
N PHE A 44 -4.52 12.24 9.24
CA PHE A 44 -4.41 11.49 10.48
C PHE A 44 -4.11 12.37 11.69
N GLU A 45 -3.32 13.44 11.52
CA GLU A 45 -3.11 14.44 12.57
C GLU A 45 -4.40 15.20 12.91
N SER A 46 -5.29 15.45 11.93
CA SER A 46 -6.58 16.12 12.18
C SER A 46 -7.53 15.32 13.09
N ILE A 47 -7.33 14.01 13.17
CA ILE A 47 -8.05 13.13 14.10
C ILE A 47 -7.19 12.70 15.30
N SER A 48 -6.08 13.37 15.53
CA SER A 48 -5.12 13.11 16.63
C SER A 48 -4.51 11.71 16.63
N ALA A 49 -4.42 11.04 15.46
CA ALA A 49 -3.76 9.74 15.33
C ALA A 49 -2.24 9.90 15.21
N ASN A 50 -1.49 8.90 15.69
CA ASN A 50 -0.03 8.89 15.61
C ASN A 50 0.44 8.36 14.25
N TYR A 51 0.66 9.28 13.30
CA TYR A 51 1.07 8.95 11.94
C TYR A 51 2.58 9.03 11.75
N ASN A 52 3.17 7.97 11.21
CA ASN A 52 4.59 7.90 10.85
C ASN A 52 4.79 7.33 9.45
N PRO A 53 5.58 7.97 8.56
CA PRO A 53 6.05 7.36 7.33
C PRO A 53 6.92 6.13 7.62
N MET A 54 6.77 5.05 6.83
CA MET A 54 7.48 3.78 7.05
C MET A 54 9.00 3.92 7.05
N ASP A 55 9.55 4.80 6.21
CA ASP A 55 11.00 5.06 6.14
C ASP A 55 11.56 5.69 7.42
N VAL A 56 10.75 6.51 8.10
CA VAL A 56 11.14 7.14 9.38
C VAL A 56 11.22 6.12 10.51
N ILE A 57 10.34 5.12 10.50
CA ILE A 57 10.26 4.07 11.53
C ILE A 57 10.94 2.77 11.11
N GLY A 58 11.68 2.77 9.99
CA GLY A 58 12.49 1.64 9.54
C GLY A 58 11.71 0.43 9.03
N ILE A 59 10.43 0.60 8.66
CA ILE A 59 9.59 -0.47 8.14
C ILE A 59 9.74 -0.57 6.62
N LYS A 60 9.77 -1.79 6.11
CA LYS A 60 9.79 -2.07 4.67
C LYS A 60 8.37 -2.38 4.17
N ALA A 61 8.02 -1.83 2.99
CA ALA A 61 6.70 -2.00 2.40
C ALA A 61 6.23 -3.47 2.27
N PRO A 62 7.08 -4.46 1.95
CA PRO A 62 6.67 -5.87 1.93
C PRO A 62 6.20 -6.44 3.26
N ASP A 63 6.55 -5.82 4.39
CA ASP A 63 6.20 -6.31 5.72
C ASP A 63 4.88 -5.73 6.26
N ALA A 64 4.29 -4.76 5.54
CA ALA A 64 3.14 -3.99 6.00
C ALA A 64 1.94 -4.85 6.45
N LEU A 65 1.51 -5.80 5.63
CA LEU A 65 0.35 -6.64 5.98
C LEU A 65 0.62 -7.58 7.16
N ARG A 66 1.87 -8.03 7.33
CA ARG A 66 2.25 -8.87 8.49
C ARG A 66 2.22 -8.07 9.78
N LEU A 67 2.69 -6.82 9.75
CA LEU A 67 2.66 -5.91 10.89
C LEU A 67 1.23 -5.50 11.25
N LEU A 68 0.38 -5.27 10.24
CA LEU A 68 -1.04 -5.01 10.45
C LEU A 68 -1.74 -6.21 11.11
N LYS A 69 -1.52 -7.42 10.58
CA LYS A 69 -2.04 -8.67 11.15
C LYS A 69 -1.58 -8.90 12.58
N ALA A 70 -0.34 -8.54 12.90
CA ALA A 70 0.22 -8.67 14.25
C ALA A 70 -0.29 -7.61 15.23
N GLY A 71 -1.10 -6.63 14.78
CA GLY A 71 -1.59 -5.54 15.62
C GLY A 71 -0.50 -4.54 16.03
N THR A 72 0.63 -4.51 15.32
CA THR A 72 1.69 -3.52 15.55
C THR A 72 1.24 -2.12 15.18
N PHE A 73 0.39 -2.03 14.14
CA PHE A 73 -0.30 -0.83 13.69
C PHE A 73 -1.78 -1.09 13.56
N ASP A 74 -2.58 -0.06 13.83
CA ASP A 74 -4.04 -0.10 13.67
C ASP A 74 -4.46 0.24 12.25
N VAL A 75 -3.70 1.12 11.57
CA VAL A 75 -3.94 1.53 10.18
C VAL A 75 -2.60 1.57 9.43
N MET A 76 -2.60 1.05 8.20
CA MET A 76 -1.43 1.12 7.33
C MET A 76 -1.82 1.47 5.90
N SER A 77 -1.06 2.36 5.28
CA SER A 77 -1.08 2.54 3.84
C SER A 77 -0.23 1.45 3.19
N VAL A 78 -0.83 0.64 2.32
CA VAL A 78 -0.17 -0.51 1.72
C VAL A 78 -0.15 -0.38 0.20
N GLN A 79 1.02 -0.54 -0.41
CA GLN A 79 1.12 -0.69 -1.85
C GLN A 79 0.73 -2.11 -2.24
N ILE A 80 -0.40 -2.27 -2.94
CA ILE A 80 -1.01 -3.56 -3.26
C ILE A 80 -0.02 -4.51 -3.95
N GLY A 81 0.77 -4.02 -4.91
CA GLY A 81 1.75 -4.84 -5.61
C GLY A 81 2.83 -5.44 -4.70
N MET A 82 3.20 -4.77 -3.61
CA MET A 82 4.11 -5.34 -2.62
C MET A 82 3.43 -6.40 -1.74
N ALA A 83 2.15 -6.19 -1.44
CA ALA A 83 1.33 -7.11 -0.66
C ALA A 83 0.98 -8.41 -1.43
N SER A 84 0.99 -8.39 -2.75
CA SER A 84 0.67 -9.54 -3.61
C SER A 84 1.63 -10.72 -3.46
N ARG A 85 2.80 -10.52 -2.86
CA ARG A 85 3.71 -11.61 -2.48
C ARG A 85 3.14 -12.50 -1.37
N ASP A 86 2.44 -11.91 -0.42
CA ASP A 86 1.82 -12.62 0.69
C ASP A 86 0.44 -13.19 0.30
N GLU A 87 -0.23 -12.52 -0.66
CA GLU A 87 -1.51 -12.94 -1.23
C GLU A 87 -1.60 -12.54 -2.70
N PRO A 88 -1.36 -13.46 -3.65
CA PRO A 88 -1.38 -13.17 -5.09
C PRO A 88 -2.70 -12.58 -5.60
N LEU A 89 -3.82 -12.90 -4.95
CA LEU A 89 -5.13 -12.37 -5.29
C LEU A 89 -5.15 -10.82 -5.25
N PHE A 90 -4.34 -10.19 -4.42
CA PHE A 90 -4.31 -8.73 -4.32
C PHE A 90 -3.82 -8.04 -5.58
N GLU A 91 -3.01 -8.69 -6.41
CA GLU A 91 -2.56 -8.12 -7.68
C GLU A 91 -3.68 -8.10 -8.75
N GLY A 92 -4.73 -8.91 -8.58
CA GLY A 92 -5.84 -8.98 -9.53
C GLY A 92 -6.56 -7.65 -9.76
N ILE A 93 -6.50 -6.74 -8.79
CA ILE A 93 -7.09 -5.38 -8.90
C ILE A 93 -6.30 -4.46 -9.85
N ASP A 94 -5.02 -4.72 -10.06
CA ASP A 94 -4.10 -3.87 -10.84
C ASP A 94 -3.07 -4.71 -11.61
N LEU A 95 -3.53 -5.70 -12.36
CA LEU A 95 -2.65 -6.49 -13.23
C LEU A 95 -2.04 -5.62 -14.32
N ILE A 96 -0.73 -5.80 -14.55
CA ILE A 96 0.01 -5.03 -15.54
C ILE A 96 -0.63 -5.13 -16.94
N GLY A 97 -0.87 -3.98 -17.59
CA GLY A 97 -1.43 -3.89 -18.93
C GLY A 97 -2.95 -4.09 -19.04
N VAL A 98 -3.65 -4.44 -17.97
CA VAL A 98 -5.12 -4.65 -17.99
C VAL A 98 -5.87 -3.34 -17.92
N SER A 99 -5.53 -2.46 -16.99
CA SER A 99 -6.15 -1.16 -16.84
C SER A 99 -5.29 -0.07 -17.48
N THR A 100 -5.56 0.23 -18.76
CA THR A 100 -4.75 1.16 -19.56
C THR A 100 -5.13 2.63 -19.38
N ASP A 101 -6.23 2.91 -18.71
CA ASP A 101 -6.71 4.26 -18.39
C ASP A 101 -7.45 4.29 -17.03
N MET A 102 -7.63 5.50 -16.49
CA MET A 102 -8.24 5.70 -15.17
C MET A 102 -9.70 5.24 -15.09
N ALA A 103 -10.45 5.30 -16.20
CA ALA A 103 -11.85 4.86 -16.21
C ALA A 103 -11.96 3.34 -16.11
N LYS A 104 -11.09 2.62 -16.82
CA LYS A 104 -10.98 1.15 -16.70
C LYS A 104 -10.50 0.74 -15.31
N LEU A 105 -9.47 1.42 -14.78
CA LEU A 105 -8.97 1.14 -13.44
C LEU A 105 -10.07 1.32 -12.39
N LYS A 106 -10.85 2.40 -12.45
CA LYS A 106 -11.97 2.62 -11.53
C LYS A 106 -12.98 1.49 -11.57
N LYS A 107 -13.38 1.04 -12.77
CA LYS A 107 -14.30 -0.11 -12.93
C LYS A 107 -13.70 -1.41 -12.38
N ALA A 108 -12.43 -1.67 -12.62
CA ALA A 108 -11.73 -2.84 -12.08
C ALA A 108 -11.72 -2.82 -10.54
N VAL A 109 -11.39 -1.67 -9.95
CA VAL A 109 -11.40 -1.47 -8.49
C VAL A 109 -12.80 -1.69 -7.91
N GLU A 110 -13.83 -1.11 -8.51
CA GLU A 110 -15.21 -1.27 -8.05
C GLU A 110 -15.67 -2.73 -8.10
N ALA A 111 -15.36 -3.44 -9.20
CA ALA A 111 -15.73 -4.85 -9.37
C ALA A 111 -14.97 -5.79 -8.42
N TYR A 112 -13.70 -5.48 -8.14
CA TYR A 112 -12.82 -6.37 -7.38
C TYR A 112 -12.81 -6.10 -5.88
N ARG A 113 -13.28 -4.94 -5.44
CA ARG A 113 -13.18 -4.47 -4.05
C ARG A 113 -13.73 -5.46 -3.03
N ALA A 114 -14.88 -6.08 -3.31
CA ALA A 114 -15.52 -7.01 -2.36
C ALA A 114 -14.65 -8.26 -2.14
N VAL A 115 -14.13 -8.84 -3.22
CA VAL A 115 -13.24 -10.02 -3.18
C VAL A 115 -11.94 -9.69 -2.46
N PHE A 116 -11.38 -8.52 -2.74
CA PHE A 116 -10.16 -8.03 -2.10
C PHE A 116 -10.36 -7.82 -0.59
N ASP A 117 -11.45 -7.15 -0.19
CA ASP A 117 -11.75 -6.88 1.23
C ASP A 117 -12.03 -8.17 2.00
N GLN A 118 -12.78 -9.11 1.41
CA GLN A 118 -13.02 -10.42 2.00
C GLN A 118 -11.70 -11.16 2.26
N ARG A 119 -10.81 -11.21 1.27
CA ARG A 119 -9.52 -11.90 1.41
C ARG A 119 -8.60 -11.22 2.44
N LEU A 120 -8.65 -9.89 2.53
CA LEU A 120 -7.91 -9.12 3.52
C LEU A 120 -8.39 -9.45 4.94
N GLN A 121 -9.70 -9.55 5.15
CA GLN A 121 -10.28 -9.94 6.42
C GLN A 121 -9.90 -11.38 6.81
N GLU A 122 -10.05 -12.34 5.89
CA GLU A 122 -9.77 -13.76 6.14
C GLU A 122 -8.30 -14.02 6.51
N LYS A 123 -7.36 -13.41 5.78
CA LYS A 123 -5.93 -13.70 5.95
C LYS A 123 -5.21 -12.78 6.94
N PHE A 124 -5.62 -11.53 7.00
CA PHE A 124 -4.88 -10.50 7.74
C PHE A 124 -5.67 -9.85 8.86
N ASN A 125 -6.94 -10.27 9.07
CA ASN A 125 -7.85 -9.65 10.05
C ASN A 125 -7.90 -8.12 9.91
N ALA A 126 -7.89 -7.64 8.68
CA ALA A 126 -7.88 -6.22 8.34
C ALA A 126 -8.99 -5.90 7.34
N LYS A 127 -9.31 -4.62 7.19
CA LYS A 127 -10.38 -4.12 6.33
C LYS A 127 -9.88 -2.97 5.47
N VAL A 128 -10.38 -2.91 4.22
CA VAL A 128 -10.09 -1.80 3.32
C VAL A 128 -10.89 -0.57 3.74
N MET A 129 -10.19 0.48 4.12
CA MET A 129 -10.81 1.78 4.36
C MET A 129 -11.02 2.52 3.04
N THR A 130 -9.96 2.67 2.25
CA THR A 130 -9.99 3.33 0.95
C THR A 130 -8.98 2.72 -0.01
N LEU A 131 -9.20 2.92 -1.31
CA LEU A 131 -8.27 2.58 -2.38
C LEU A 131 -8.09 3.84 -3.23
N TRP A 132 -6.85 4.19 -3.54
CA TRP A 132 -6.55 5.28 -4.46
C TRP A 132 -5.51 4.85 -5.50
N PRO A 133 -5.66 5.30 -6.76
CA PRO A 133 -4.74 4.94 -7.81
C PRO A 133 -3.52 5.85 -7.83
N PHE A 134 -2.42 5.30 -8.33
CA PHE A 134 -1.29 6.09 -8.84
C PHE A 134 -1.44 6.31 -10.34
N GLY A 135 -0.69 7.28 -10.88
CA GLY A 135 -0.61 7.50 -12.32
C GLY A 135 0.05 6.30 -13.04
N PRO A 136 -0.01 6.28 -14.39
CA PRO A 136 0.60 5.23 -15.18
C PRO A 136 2.10 5.12 -14.87
N GLN A 137 2.59 3.88 -14.88
CA GLN A 137 3.99 3.60 -14.58
C GLN A 137 4.85 3.85 -15.82
N MET A 138 5.99 4.51 -15.61
CA MET A 138 6.93 4.89 -16.64
C MET A 138 8.32 4.32 -16.33
N PHE A 139 9.10 4.05 -17.37
CA PHE A 139 10.51 3.68 -17.23
C PHE A 139 11.39 4.93 -17.13
N TYR A 140 12.22 5.00 -16.11
CA TYR A 140 13.27 6.01 -15.92
C TYR A 140 14.60 5.29 -15.94
N CYS A 141 15.37 5.49 -17.02
CA CYS A 141 16.56 4.69 -17.31
C CYS A 141 17.83 5.53 -17.44
N ASN A 142 18.95 5.01 -16.95
CA ASN A 142 20.29 5.51 -17.26
C ASN A 142 20.76 5.08 -18.65
N ALA A 143 20.05 4.16 -19.31
CA ALA A 143 20.30 3.68 -20.67
C ALA A 143 19.34 4.36 -21.68
N LYS A 144 19.74 4.45 -22.94
CA LYS A 144 18.87 4.92 -24.02
C LYS A 144 17.88 3.83 -24.40
N ILE A 145 16.59 4.07 -24.17
CA ILE A 145 15.49 3.17 -24.53
C ILE A 145 14.65 3.84 -25.62
N LYS A 146 14.48 3.19 -26.74
CA LYS A 146 13.61 3.61 -27.85
C LYS A 146 12.38 2.72 -27.99
N GLY A 147 12.45 1.49 -27.49
CA GLY A 147 11.35 0.53 -27.54
C GLY A 147 11.60 -0.66 -26.62
N VAL A 148 10.64 -1.57 -26.56
CA VAL A 148 10.67 -2.74 -25.66
C VAL A 148 11.84 -3.68 -25.93
N ALA A 149 12.35 -3.74 -27.17
CA ALA A 149 13.52 -4.55 -27.52
C ALA A 149 14.80 -4.12 -26.80
N ASP A 150 14.89 -2.83 -26.44
CA ASP A 150 16.06 -2.27 -25.74
C ASP A 150 16.08 -2.65 -24.25
N LEU A 151 15.02 -3.26 -23.73
CA LEU A 151 14.97 -3.74 -22.36
C LEU A 151 15.78 -5.03 -22.15
N LYS A 152 16.06 -5.76 -23.23
CA LYS A 152 16.78 -7.03 -23.17
C LYS A 152 18.15 -6.89 -22.49
N GLY A 153 18.39 -7.74 -21.48
CA GLY A 153 19.65 -7.77 -20.73
C GLY A 153 19.78 -6.70 -19.64
N LEU A 154 18.84 -5.76 -19.56
CA LEU A 154 18.86 -4.73 -18.51
C LEU A 154 18.34 -5.27 -17.19
N LYS A 155 18.91 -4.80 -16.08
CA LYS A 155 18.36 -4.97 -14.75
C LYS A 155 17.35 -3.85 -14.52
N ILE A 156 16.10 -4.20 -14.28
CA ILE A 156 15.00 -3.22 -14.18
C ILE A 156 14.26 -3.42 -12.88
N ARG A 157 14.04 -2.34 -12.15
CA ARG A 157 13.22 -2.38 -10.93
C ARG A 157 11.80 -2.83 -11.24
N SER A 158 11.34 -3.82 -10.49
CA SER A 158 9.92 -4.19 -10.40
C SER A 158 9.40 -4.01 -8.98
N PHE A 159 8.08 -4.07 -8.80
CA PHE A 159 7.46 -4.06 -7.48
C PHE A 159 6.24 -4.99 -7.40
N THR A 160 5.87 -5.64 -8.50
CA THR A 160 4.81 -6.65 -8.54
C THR A 160 5.28 -7.91 -9.25
N PRO A 161 4.71 -9.09 -8.94
CA PRO A 161 4.98 -10.34 -9.67
C PRO A 161 4.64 -10.24 -11.16
N SER A 162 3.50 -9.67 -11.55
CA SER A 162 3.12 -9.54 -12.96
C SER A 162 4.05 -8.61 -13.74
N MET A 163 4.53 -7.53 -13.12
CA MET A 163 5.55 -6.67 -13.72
C MET A 163 6.87 -7.43 -13.91
N SER A 164 7.28 -8.24 -12.95
CA SER A 164 8.48 -9.09 -13.09
C SER A 164 8.34 -10.05 -14.26
N ALA A 165 7.22 -10.75 -14.36
CA ALA A 165 6.95 -11.66 -15.48
C ALA A 165 6.94 -10.92 -16.84
N MET A 166 6.38 -9.72 -16.92
CA MET A 166 6.42 -8.89 -18.13
C MET A 166 7.86 -8.51 -18.51
N LEU A 167 8.68 -8.10 -17.55
CA LEU A 167 10.07 -7.74 -17.79
C LEU A 167 10.89 -8.94 -18.27
N GLU A 168 10.69 -10.10 -17.68
CA GLU A 168 11.32 -11.37 -18.10
C GLU A 168 10.90 -11.75 -19.51
N TYR A 169 9.63 -11.59 -19.86
CA TYR A 169 9.14 -11.83 -21.24
C TYR A 169 9.87 -10.97 -22.28
N PHE A 170 10.21 -9.73 -21.94
CA PHE A 170 11.03 -8.85 -22.79
C PHE A 170 12.54 -9.07 -22.66
N GLY A 171 12.97 -10.10 -21.94
CA GLY A 171 14.38 -10.47 -21.78
C GLY A 171 15.16 -9.59 -20.81
N ALA A 172 14.47 -8.77 -20.00
CA ALA A 172 15.09 -8.02 -18.90
C ALA A 172 15.21 -8.89 -17.64
N THR A 173 16.04 -8.45 -16.69
CA THR A 173 16.16 -9.06 -15.36
C THR A 173 15.42 -8.19 -14.34
N PRO A 174 14.27 -8.61 -13.79
CA PRO A 174 13.58 -7.84 -12.77
C PRO A 174 14.34 -7.87 -11.44
N VAL A 175 14.39 -6.72 -10.77
CA VAL A 175 14.93 -6.57 -9.43
C VAL A 175 13.83 -5.94 -8.57
N THR A 176 13.29 -6.70 -7.62
CA THR A 176 12.22 -6.17 -6.79
C THR A 176 12.77 -5.27 -5.69
N LEU A 177 12.36 -3.99 -5.74
CA LEU A 177 12.78 -2.96 -4.79
C LEU A 177 11.59 -2.15 -4.31
N GLY A 178 11.58 -1.80 -3.01
CA GLY A 178 10.70 -0.78 -2.46
C GLY A 178 10.99 0.59 -3.07
N PHE A 179 10.04 1.53 -2.98
CA PHE A 179 10.19 2.84 -3.60
C PHE A 179 11.41 3.61 -3.07
N SER A 180 11.66 3.58 -1.78
CA SER A 180 12.80 4.23 -1.12
C SER A 180 14.17 3.76 -1.63
N ASP A 181 14.24 2.55 -2.17
CA ASP A 181 15.49 1.94 -2.62
C ASP A 181 15.77 2.20 -4.12
N VAL A 182 14.81 2.78 -4.86
CA VAL A 182 14.92 2.95 -6.33
C VAL A 182 16.02 3.94 -6.71
N TYR A 183 16.01 5.13 -6.12
CA TYR A 183 17.02 6.16 -6.43
C TYR A 183 18.44 5.71 -6.09
N PRO A 184 18.73 5.18 -4.89
CA PRO A 184 20.06 4.64 -4.59
C PRO A 184 20.47 3.48 -5.52
N ALA A 185 19.54 2.64 -5.94
CA ALA A 185 19.82 1.53 -6.85
C ALA A 185 20.19 2.01 -8.27
N LEU A 186 19.50 3.03 -8.78
CA LEU A 186 19.83 3.69 -10.05
C LEU A 186 21.21 4.39 -9.96
N GLN A 187 21.45 5.13 -8.89
CA GLN A 187 22.70 5.87 -8.69
C GLN A 187 23.92 4.93 -8.62
N LYS A 188 23.76 3.80 -7.96
CA LYS A 188 24.83 2.78 -7.80
C LYS A 188 24.92 1.80 -8.95
N GLY A 189 24.06 1.92 -9.98
CA GLY A 189 24.05 0.99 -11.11
C GLY A 189 23.57 -0.44 -10.77
N VAL A 190 22.89 -0.63 -9.64
CA VAL A 190 22.27 -1.91 -9.26
C VAL A 190 21.15 -2.27 -10.23
N VAL A 191 20.41 -1.26 -10.70
CA VAL A 191 19.44 -1.35 -11.79
C VAL A 191 19.76 -0.31 -12.85
N SER A 192 19.44 -0.63 -14.11
CA SER A 192 19.56 0.29 -15.25
C SER A 192 18.33 1.18 -15.40
N CYS A 193 17.16 0.70 -14.95
CA CYS A 193 15.89 1.43 -14.98
C CYS A 193 15.12 1.29 -13.68
N GLY A 194 14.52 2.39 -13.25
CA GLY A 194 13.42 2.42 -12.29
C GLY A 194 12.08 2.43 -13.01
N VAL A 195 11.04 1.89 -12.39
CA VAL A 195 9.66 1.99 -12.87
C VAL A 195 8.82 2.65 -11.77
N THR A 196 8.22 3.79 -12.07
CA THR A 196 7.39 4.54 -11.14
C THR A 196 6.47 5.51 -11.88
N SER A 197 5.50 6.12 -11.19
CA SER A 197 4.65 7.16 -11.80
C SER A 197 5.39 8.50 -11.92
N PRO A 198 5.04 9.36 -12.88
CA PRO A 198 5.62 10.70 -13.01
C PRO A 198 5.45 11.56 -11.73
N THR A 199 4.33 11.42 -11.05
CA THR A 199 4.06 12.14 -9.81
C THR A 199 5.04 11.73 -8.70
N SER A 200 5.35 10.45 -8.60
CA SER A 200 6.28 9.94 -7.58
C SER A 200 7.74 10.23 -7.94
N SER A 201 8.10 10.23 -9.24
CA SER A 201 9.48 10.51 -9.67
C SER A 201 9.95 11.95 -9.40
N ASN A 202 9.03 12.90 -9.34
CA ASN A 202 9.35 14.30 -9.08
C ASN A 202 9.53 14.64 -7.59
N THR A 203 9.31 13.69 -6.70
CA THR A 203 9.32 13.89 -5.24
C THR A 203 10.26 12.93 -4.50
N GLY A 204 10.94 12.05 -5.24
CA GLY A 204 11.88 11.05 -4.72
C GLY A 204 13.33 11.44 -4.84
#